data_573997d85276cea96a0140d75f8aeb1c
#
_entry.id   573997d85276cea96a0140d75f8aeb1c
#
_cell.length_a   1.000
_cell.length_b   1.000
_cell.length_c   1.000
_cell.angle_alpha   90.00
_cell.angle_beta   90.00
_cell.angle_gamma   90.00
#
_symmetry.space_group_name_H-M   'P 1'
#
loop_
_entity.id
_entity.type
_entity.pdbx_description
1 polymer ?
#
loop_
_entity_poly.entity_id
_entity_poly.type
_entity_poly.pdbx_seq_one_letter_code
_entity_poly.pdbx_strand_id
1 'polypeptide(L)'
;MEGIWLIAFLAQWALLLLLGLLVIGTLRQLGIMQQRWRMAAPPITSLEIGDVLPDLYLPDQDSEIVPVSGHLKQRGGVILFLSGACAACRMVLEQLEALEDSDVANRGVVLIMVGDVAEARRLLRSHPGLAPAILVVFDVEGTAMRRLNVIAVPTGLVVDERCRLVSQTFNPHAGQWIYKALRIAPPIQREAHAEVGLIVPAVYVASSKLHSAPEGGDRM
;
A
#
# COMPACT_ATOMS: atom_id res chain seq x y z
N MET A 1 28.56 26.11 55.33
CA MET A 1 28.13 24.84 54.73
C MET A 1 27.03 25.00 53.62
N GLU A 2 26.38 26.16 53.50
CA GLU A 2 25.29 26.41 52.54
C GLU A 2 25.75 26.49 51.08
N GLY A 3 26.99 26.93 50.80
CA GLY A 3 27.48 27.04 49.42
C GLY A 3 27.67 25.72 48.67
N ILE A 4 27.98 24.63 49.39
CA ILE A 4 28.19 23.30 48.77
C ILE A 4 26.88 22.74 48.24
N TRP A 5 25.77 22.93 48.94
CA TRP A 5 24.45 22.49 48.50
C TRP A 5 23.97 23.24 47.25
N LEU A 6 24.25 24.52 47.15
CA LEU A 6 23.90 25.35 46.02
C LEU A 6 24.68 24.92 44.74
N ILE A 7 25.98 24.64 44.91
CA ILE A 7 26.83 24.15 43.82
C ILE A 7 26.34 22.77 43.34
N ALA A 8 26.04 21.85 44.27
CA ALA A 8 25.53 20.52 43.93
C ALA A 8 24.18 20.61 43.21
N PHE A 9 23.28 21.48 43.66
CA PHE A 9 21.99 21.71 43.02
C PHE A 9 22.13 22.26 41.58
N LEU A 10 22.98 23.27 41.38
CA LEU A 10 23.25 23.82 40.06
C LEU A 10 23.92 22.80 39.12
N ALA A 11 24.86 22.00 39.64
CA ALA A 11 25.48 20.93 38.86
C ALA A 11 24.49 19.86 38.42
N GLN A 12 23.54 19.47 39.29
CA GLN A 12 22.47 18.52 38.95
C GLN A 12 21.57 19.06 37.86
N TRP A 13 21.16 20.34 37.92
CA TRP A 13 20.34 20.95 36.88
C TRP A 13 21.09 21.08 35.57
N ALA A 14 22.38 21.46 35.60
CA ALA A 14 23.19 21.50 34.38
C ALA A 14 23.32 20.13 33.72
N LEU A 15 23.50 19.07 34.53
CA LEU A 15 23.56 17.71 34.03
C LEU A 15 22.23 17.27 33.39
N LEU A 16 21.08 17.58 34.01
CA LEU A 16 19.76 17.26 33.47
C LEU A 16 19.50 17.99 32.13
N LEU A 17 19.88 19.27 32.05
CA LEU A 17 19.76 20.03 30.80
C LEU A 17 20.65 19.44 29.68
N LEU A 18 21.89 19.07 30.02
CA LEU A 18 22.81 18.44 29.08
C LEU A 18 22.25 17.10 28.55
N LEU A 19 21.73 16.25 29.45
CA LEU A 19 21.09 15.00 29.10
C LEU A 19 19.86 15.22 28.22
N GLY A 20 19.02 16.18 28.54
CA GLY A 20 17.83 16.55 27.74
C GLY A 20 18.21 16.98 26.34
N LEU A 21 19.22 17.83 26.17
CA LEU A 21 19.73 18.24 24.86
C LEU A 21 20.29 17.07 24.05
N LEU A 22 20.98 16.14 24.70
CA LEU A 22 21.56 14.97 24.07
C LEU A 22 20.44 14.02 23.54
N VAL A 23 19.39 13.83 24.34
CA VAL A 23 18.22 13.03 23.92
C VAL A 23 17.49 13.69 22.76
N ILE A 24 17.25 15.00 22.80
CA ILE A 24 16.62 15.73 21.69
C ILE A 24 17.48 15.64 20.42
N GLY A 25 18.79 15.77 20.54
CA GLY A 25 19.73 15.64 19.45
C GLY A 25 19.70 14.25 18.79
N THR A 26 19.67 13.20 19.59
CA THR A 26 19.57 11.81 19.08
C THR A 26 18.22 11.52 18.42
N LEU A 27 17.11 11.99 19.00
CA LEU A 27 15.78 11.86 18.40
C LEU A 27 15.69 12.59 17.06
N ARG A 28 16.28 13.77 16.95
CA ARG A 28 16.34 14.53 15.70
C ARG A 28 17.14 13.79 14.63
N GLN A 29 18.29 13.19 15.00
CA GLN A 29 19.10 12.40 14.05
C GLN A 29 18.35 11.16 13.57
N LEU A 30 17.65 10.46 14.46
CA LEU A 30 16.80 9.32 14.09
C LEU A 30 15.69 9.74 13.12
N GLY A 31 15.04 10.87 13.36
CA GLY A 31 14.00 11.40 12.45
C GLY A 31 14.54 11.70 11.04
N ILE A 32 15.71 12.34 10.94
CA ILE A 32 16.37 12.63 9.66
C ILE A 32 16.80 11.34 8.95
N MET A 33 17.31 10.37 9.71
CA MET A 33 17.73 9.07 9.17
C MET A 33 16.53 8.29 8.60
N GLN A 34 15.41 8.26 9.32
CA GLN A 34 14.16 7.65 8.82
C GLN A 34 13.64 8.33 7.55
N GLN A 35 13.75 9.65 7.44
CA GLN A 35 13.34 10.38 6.25
C GLN A 35 14.26 10.09 5.06
N ARG A 36 15.57 9.99 5.27
CA ARG A 36 16.54 9.60 4.23
C ARG A 36 16.32 8.16 3.75
N TRP A 37 15.98 7.23 4.65
CA TRP A 37 15.65 5.84 4.31
C TRP A 37 14.39 5.76 3.42
N ARG A 38 13.41 6.62 3.66
CA ARG A 38 12.20 6.70 2.80
C ARG A 38 12.51 7.22 1.39
N MET A 39 13.48 8.14 1.26
CA MET A 39 13.87 8.71 -0.04
C MET A 39 14.91 7.84 -0.78
N ALA A 40 15.67 7.04 -0.05
CA ALA A 40 16.68 6.14 -0.59
C ALA A 40 16.23 4.68 -0.55
N ALA A 41 14.94 4.40 -0.37
CA ALA A 41 14.44 3.04 -0.45
C ALA A 41 14.83 2.47 -1.83
N PRO A 42 15.53 1.33 -1.86
CA PRO A 42 15.84 0.69 -3.13
C PRO A 42 14.54 0.46 -3.89
N PRO A 43 14.57 0.44 -5.23
CA PRO A 43 13.37 0.16 -6.00
C PRO A 43 12.77 -1.15 -5.51
N ILE A 44 11.47 -1.13 -5.22
CA ILE A 44 10.72 -2.26 -4.64
C ILE A 44 10.65 -3.40 -5.65
N THR A 45 10.70 -3.02 -6.92
CA THR A 45 10.72 -3.93 -8.07
C THR A 45 11.70 -3.41 -9.12
N SER A 46 11.99 -4.23 -10.13
CA SER A 46 12.73 -3.79 -11.32
C SER A 46 11.92 -2.91 -12.25
N LEU A 47 10.61 -2.76 -11.99
CA LEU A 47 9.73 -1.94 -12.80
C LEU A 47 9.76 -0.48 -12.34
N GLU A 48 9.81 0.43 -13.28
CA GLU A 48 9.58 1.85 -13.08
C GLU A 48 8.10 2.21 -13.23
N ILE A 49 7.69 3.33 -12.66
CA ILE A 49 6.32 3.81 -12.85
C ILE A 49 6.10 4.11 -14.34
N GLY A 50 5.05 3.52 -14.91
CA GLY A 50 4.74 3.57 -16.34
C GLY A 50 5.14 2.33 -17.14
N ASP A 51 6.00 1.47 -16.60
CA ASP A 51 6.37 0.21 -17.24
C ASP A 51 5.18 -0.75 -17.32
N VAL A 52 5.16 -1.55 -18.37
CA VAL A 52 4.16 -2.60 -18.54
C VAL A 52 4.53 -3.82 -17.71
N LEU A 53 3.58 -4.33 -16.95
CA LEU A 53 3.75 -5.57 -16.21
C LEU A 53 4.09 -6.71 -17.18
N PRO A 54 5.17 -7.46 -16.97
CA PRO A 54 5.47 -8.62 -17.80
C PRO A 54 4.40 -9.70 -17.61
N ASP A 55 4.15 -10.49 -18.63
CA ASP A 55 3.23 -11.61 -18.54
C ASP A 55 3.73 -12.63 -17.50
N LEU A 56 2.95 -12.80 -16.45
CA LEU A 56 3.17 -13.78 -15.39
C LEU A 56 2.12 -14.87 -15.50
N TYR A 57 2.57 -16.11 -15.55
CA TYR A 57 1.74 -17.31 -15.59
C TYR A 57 2.00 -18.11 -14.32
N LEU A 58 1.01 -18.23 -13.46
CA LEU A 58 1.13 -18.88 -12.16
C LEU A 58 -0.05 -19.84 -11.92
N PRO A 59 0.17 -20.93 -11.17
CA PRO A 59 -0.93 -21.81 -10.78
C PRO A 59 -1.86 -21.12 -9.80
N ASP A 60 -3.15 -21.26 -10.01
CA ASP A 60 -4.21 -20.83 -9.11
C ASP A 60 -4.52 -21.86 -8.01
N GLN A 61 -5.66 -21.71 -7.31
CA GLN A 61 -6.09 -22.61 -6.24
C GLN A 61 -6.38 -24.04 -6.74
N ASP A 62 -6.80 -24.17 -7.99
CA ASP A 62 -7.12 -25.44 -8.66
C ASP A 62 -5.91 -26.02 -9.40
N SER A 63 -4.75 -25.39 -9.28
CA SER A 63 -3.48 -25.71 -9.96
C SER A 63 -3.53 -25.49 -11.48
N GLU A 64 -4.47 -24.69 -11.97
CA GLU A 64 -4.50 -24.24 -13.35
C GLU A 64 -3.54 -23.05 -13.54
N ILE A 65 -2.79 -23.07 -14.65
CA ILE A 65 -1.87 -21.98 -14.98
C ILE A 65 -2.66 -20.82 -15.58
N VAL A 66 -2.75 -19.73 -14.85
CA VAL A 66 -3.51 -18.54 -15.25
C VAL A 66 -2.62 -17.33 -15.49
N PRO A 67 -2.95 -16.49 -16.48
CA PRO A 67 -2.24 -15.23 -16.70
C PRO A 67 -2.68 -14.17 -15.68
N VAL A 68 -1.76 -13.69 -14.87
CA VAL A 68 -2.03 -12.61 -13.88
C VAL A 68 -2.53 -11.35 -14.57
N SER A 69 -1.95 -11.00 -15.73
CA SER A 69 -2.36 -9.83 -16.51
C SER A 69 -3.80 -9.94 -17.01
N GLY A 70 -4.32 -11.15 -17.24
CA GLY A 70 -5.69 -11.38 -17.73
C GLY A 70 -6.76 -10.87 -16.77
N HIS A 71 -6.51 -10.99 -15.45
CA HIS A 71 -7.43 -10.52 -14.42
C HIS A 71 -7.41 -8.99 -14.25
N LEU A 72 -6.34 -8.34 -14.67
CA LEU A 72 -6.11 -6.90 -14.51
C LEU A 72 -6.41 -6.08 -15.75
N LYS A 73 -6.35 -6.69 -16.95
CA LYS A 73 -6.64 -6.00 -18.21
C LYS A 73 -8.04 -5.40 -18.21
N GLN A 74 -8.15 -4.17 -18.70
CA GLN A 74 -9.36 -3.35 -18.81
C GLN A 74 -9.95 -2.83 -17.49
N ARG A 75 -9.49 -3.30 -16.34
CA ARG A 75 -9.98 -2.85 -15.02
C ARG A 75 -8.92 -2.09 -14.25
N GLY A 76 -7.65 -2.39 -14.52
CA GLY A 76 -6.56 -2.07 -13.62
C GLY A 76 -6.72 -2.81 -12.30
N GLY A 77 -5.87 -2.53 -11.33
CA GLY A 77 -6.04 -3.14 -10.02
C GLY A 77 -4.76 -3.21 -9.20
N VAL A 78 -4.78 -4.15 -8.26
CA VAL A 78 -3.73 -4.31 -7.26
C VAL A 78 -3.19 -5.73 -7.31
N ILE A 79 -1.87 -5.84 -7.28
CA ILE A 79 -1.14 -7.10 -7.09
C ILE A 79 -0.50 -7.06 -5.71
N LEU A 80 -0.71 -8.08 -4.91
CA LEU A 80 -0.16 -8.22 -3.58
C LEU A 80 0.69 -9.48 -3.49
N PHE A 81 1.97 -9.30 -3.19
CA PHE A 81 2.88 -10.40 -2.87
C PHE A 81 2.83 -10.66 -1.38
N LEU A 82 2.38 -11.84 -0.99
CA LEU A 82 2.16 -12.26 0.39
C LEU A 82 2.83 -13.62 0.64
N SER A 83 3.08 -13.95 1.91
CA SER A 83 3.57 -15.26 2.33
C SER A 83 2.77 -15.79 3.52
N GLY A 84 2.60 -17.10 3.58
CA GLY A 84 1.89 -17.78 4.66
C GLY A 84 2.54 -17.60 6.04
N ALA A 85 3.87 -17.47 6.09
CA ALA A 85 4.64 -17.28 7.31
C ALA A 85 4.74 -15.81 7.78
N CYS A 86 4.20 -14.86 7.03
CA CYS A 86 4.40 -13.43 7.25
C CYS A 86 3.28 -12.82 8.11
N ALA A 87 3.60 -12.35 9.32
CA ALA A 87 2.61 -11.71 10.20
C ALA A 87 2.01 -10.42 9.61
N ALA A 88 2.81 -9.60 8.94
CA ALA A 88 2.33 -8.38 8.28
C ALA A 88 1.39 -8.69 7.09
N CYS A 89 1.56 -9.83 6.45
CA CYS A 89 0.69 -10.29 5.35
C CYS A 89 -0.73 -10.61 5.85
N ARG A 90 -0.86 -11.08 7.10
CA ARG A 90 -2.17 -11.30 7.72
C ARG A 90 -2.96 -10.01 7.84
N MET A 91 -2.32 -8.92 8.27
CA MET A 91 -2.97 -7.60 8.36
C MET A 91 -3.44 -7.08 6.98
N VAL A 92 -2.75 -7.45 5.91
CA VAL A 92 -3.20 -7.14 4.54
C VAL A 92 -4.49 -7.90 4.21
N LEU A 93 -4.56 -9.19 4.55
CA LEU A 93 -5.76 -10.01 4.31
C LEU A 93 -6.95 -9.54 5.15
N GLU A 94 -6.74 -9.14 6.42
CA GLU A 94 -7.78 -8.54 7.27
C GLU A 94 -8.38 -7.27 6.63
N GLN A 95 -7.53 -6.44 6.00
CA GLN A 95 -8.02 -5.26 5.27
C GLN A 95 -8.78 -5.62 3.99
N LEU A 96 -8.38 -6.69 3.30
CA LEU A 96 -9.09 -7.16 2.12
C LEU A 96 -10.44 -7.77 2.46
N GLU A 97 -10.56 -8.49 3.59
CA GLU A 97 -11.85 -9.00 4.10
C GLU A 97 -12.84 -7.89 4.46
N ALA A 98 -12.34 -6.70 4.82
CA ALA A 98 -13.17 -5.55 5.11
C ALA A 98 -13.69 -4.82 3.86
N LEU A 99 -13.28 -5.23 2.65
CA LEU A 99 -13.76 -4.66 1.39
C LEU A 99 -15.10 -5.28 0.98
N GLU A 100 -15.94 -4.49 0.33
CA GLU A 100 -17.14 -5.01 -0.29
C GLU A 100 -16.82 -5.76 -1.59
N ASP A 101 -17.56 -6.82 -1.87
CA ASP A 101 -17.38 -7.62 -3.09
C ASP A 101 -17.50 -6.78 -4.37
N SER A 102 -18.39 -5.78 -4.36
CA SER A 102 -18.57 -4.85 -5.47
C SER A 102 -17.32 -4.02 -5.76
N ASP A 103 -16.61 -3.58 -4.72
CA ASP A 103 -15.39 -2.79 -4.86
C ASP A 103 -14.26 -3.62 -5.46
N VAL A 104 -14.15 -4.88 -5.01
CA VAL A 104 -13.14 -5.83 -5.51
C VAL A 104 -13.46 -6.27 -6.95
N ALA A 105 -14.75 -6.48 -7.27
CA ALA A 105 -15.18 -6.89 -8.60
C ALA A 105 -14.94 -5.80 -9.67
N ASN A 106 -15.06 -4.53 -9.29
CA ASN A 106 -14.83 -3.38 -10.19
C ASN A 106 -13.35 -3.13 -10.49
N ARG A 107 -12.45 -3.61 -9.62
CA ARG A 107 -11.00 -3.54 -9.75
C ARG A 107 -10.41 -4.92 -9.63
N GLY A 108 -9.43 -5.25 -10.44
CA GLY A 108 -8.72 -6.52 -10.30
C GLY A 108 -7.90 -6.55 -9.01
N VAL A 109 -8.09 -7.58 -8.19
CA VAL A 109 -7.21 -7.86 -7.06
C VAL A 109 -6.58 -9.21 -7.24
N VAL A 110 -5.26 -9.27 -7.23
CA VAL A 110 -4.48 -10.49 -7.38
C VAL A 110 -3.60 -10.69 -6.16
N LEU A 111 -3.73 -11.84 -5.51
CA LEU A 111 -2.84 -12.29 -4.44
C LEU A 111 -1.83 -13.29 -5.01
N ILE A 112 -0.56 -12.94 -4.98
CA ILE A 112 0.54 -13.85 -5.31
C ILE A 112 1.10 -14.39 -4.00
N MET A 113 0.76 -15.63 -3.69
CA MET A 113 1.21 -16.31 -2.48
C MET A 113 2.58 -16.94 -2.72
N VAL A 114 3.59 -16.41 -2.01
CA VAL A 114 4.99 -16.80 -2.20
C VAL A 114 5.40 -17.84 -1.17
N GLY A 115 6.11 -18.88 -1.60
CA GLY A 115 6.68 -19.91 -0.75
C GLY A 115 5.80 -21.13 -0.60
N ASP A 116 5.71 -21.68 0.61
CA ASP A 116 5.01 -22.94 0.88
C ASP A 116 3.49 -22.84 0.66
N VAL A 117 2.96 -23.71 -0.22
CA VAL A 117 1.53 -23.75 -0.56
C VAL A 117 0.66 -24.14 0.65
N ALA A 118 1.15 -25.05 1.51
CA ALA A 118 0.38 -25.49 2.66
C ALA A 118 0.22 -24.38 3.70
N GLU A 119 1.26 -23.59 3.92
CA GLU A 119 1.21 -22.38 4.76
C GLU A 119 0.30 -21.31 4.16
N ALA A 120 0.43 -21.06 2.86
CA ALA A 120 -0.40 -20.09 2.15
C ALA A 120 -1.89 -20.49 2.22
N ARG A 121 -2.22 -21.76 1.95
CA ARG A 121 -3.59 -22.27 2.07
C ARG A 121 -4.13 -22.23 3.51
N ARG A 122 -3.26 -22.43 4.52
CA ARG A 122 -3.66 -22.29 5.93
C ARG A 122 -4.02 -20.84 6.25
N LEU A 123 -3.19 -19.88 5.80
CA LEU A 123 -3.45 -18.46 5.96
C LEU A 123 -4.75 -18.05 5.28
N LEU A 124 -4.99 -18.45 4.03
CA LEU A 124 -6.22 -18.14 3.29
C LEU A 124 -7.46 -18.74 3.96
N ARG A 125 -7.39 -19.97 4.50
CA ARG A 125 -8.50 -20.58 5.25
C ARG A 125 -8.84 -19.85 6.55
N SER A 126 -7.91 -19.12 7.14
CA SER A 126 -8.20 -18.27 8.30
C SER A 126 -8.88 -16.95 7.95
N HIS A 127 -9.07 -16.67 6.64
CA HIS A 127 -9.72 -15.46 6.12
C HIS A 127 -10.84 -15.83 5.13
N PRO A 128 -11.93 -16.46 5.61
CA PRO A 128 -13.02 -16.93 4.74
C PRO A 128 -13.87 -15.81 4.13
N GLY A 129 -13.75 -14.59 4.65
CA GLY A 129 -14.45 -13.41 4.17
C GLY A 129 -13.80 -12.74 2.96
N LEU A 130 -12.74 -13.31 2.39
CA LEU A 130 -12.13 -12.75 1.18
C LEU A 130 -13.10 -12.83 0.00
N ALA A 131 -13.28 -11.71 -0.70
CA ALA A 131 -14.16 -11.62 -1.86
C ALA A 131 -13.84 -12.68 -2.92
N PRO A 132 -14.82 -13.41 -3.45
CA PRO A 132 -14.59 -14.45 -4.47
C PRO A 132 -14.00 -13.91 -5.78
N ALA A 133 -14.11 -12.59 -6.03
CA ALA A 133 -13.53 -11.92 -7.19
C ALA A 133 -12.00 -11.74 -7.09
N ILE A 134 -11.39 -12.05 -5.95
CA ILE A 134 -9.93 -12.00 -5.75
C ILE A 134 -9.29 -13.21 -6.43
N LEU A 135 -8.39 -12.97 -7.38
CA LEU A 135 -7.58 -14.04 -7.96
C LEU A 135 -6.43 -14.38 -7.00
N VAL A 136 -6.36 -15.64 -6.58
CA VAL A 136 -5.25 -16.15 -5.76
C VAL A 136 -4.39 -17.09 -6.59
N VAL A 137 -3.10 -16.80 -6.68
CA VAL A 137 -2.10 -17.61 -7.40
C VAL A 137 -0.90 -17.92 -6.51
N PHE A 138 -0.17 -19.00 -6.81
CA PHE A 138 0.95 -19.45 -6.01
C PHE A 138 2.28 -19.32 -6.77
N ASP A 139 3.24 -18.65 -6.16
CA ASP A 139 4.62 -18.52 -6.65
C ASP A 139 5.56 -19.33 -5.76
N VAL A 140 5.46 -20.66 -5.87
CA VAL A 140 6.21 -21.61 -5.02
C VAL A 140 7.71 -21.44 -5.18
N GLU A 141 8.16 -21.27 -6.40
CA GLU A 141 9.59 -21.16 -6.73
C GLU A 141 10.11 -19.72 -6.64
N GLY A 142 9.24 -18.74 -6.35
CA GLY A 142 9.60 -17.33 -6.35
C GLY A 142 9.93 -16.78 -7.76
N THR A 143 9.35 -17.37 -8.79
CA THR A 143 9.61 -16.99 -10.20
C THR A 143 9.10 -15.59 -10.50
N ALA A 144 7.86 -15.26 -10.05
CA ALA A 144 7.30 -13.92 -10.20
C ALA A 144 8.08 -12.90 -9.37
N MET A 145 8.45 -13.25 -8.13
CA MET A 145 9.30 -12.39 -7.30
C MET A 145 10.61 -12.06 -7.99
N ARG A 146 11.31 -13.08 -8.49
CA ARG A 146 12.60 -12.86 -9.20
C ARG A 146 12.42 -12.03 -10.46
N ARG A 147 11.40 -12.34 -11.28
CA ARG A 147 11.15 -11.65 -12.55
C ARG A 147 10.82 -10.17 -12.36
N LEU A 148 10.15 -9.82 -11.28
CA LEU A 148 9.83 -8.43 -10.93
C LEU A 148 10.85 -7.82 -9.96
N ASN A 149 11.87 -8.59 -9.53
CA ASN A 149 12.84 -8.21 -8.50
C ASN A 149 12.16 -7.73 -7.20
N VAL A 150 11.05 -8.37 -6.82
CA VAL A 150 10.41 -8.13 -5.52
C VAL A 150 11.27 -8.75 -4.43
N ILE A 151 11.77 -7.93 -3.51
CA ILE A 151 12.77 -8.35 -2.51
C ILE A 151 12.19 -8.72 -1.15
N ALA A 152 10.93 -8.36 -0.89
CA ALA A 152 10.28 -8.61 0.39
C ALA A 152 8.76 -8.74 0.26
N VAL A 153 8.12 -9.32 1.27
CA VAL A 153 6.67 -9.39 1.45
C VAL A 153 6.29 -8.77 2.81
N PRO A 154 5.15 -8.10 2.95
CA PRO A 154 4.16 -7.84 1.90
C PRO A 154 4.59 -6.71 0.96
N THR A 155 4.41 -6.90 -0.33
CA THR A 155 4.61 -5.87 -1.35
C THR A 155 3.34 -5.69 -2.16
N GLY A 156 2.97 -4.44 -2.43
CA GLY A 156 1.81 -4.08 -3.23
C GLY A 156 2.18 -3.28 -4.47
N LEU A 157 1.60 -3.64 -5.60
CA LEU A 157 1.73 -2.95 -6.88
C LEU A 157 0.35 -2.52 -7.34
N VAL A 158 0.21 -1.29 -7.84
CA VAL A 158 -1.00 -0.80 -8.51
C VAL A 158 -0.71 -0.71 -10.00
N VAL A 159 -1.59 -1.25 -10.79
CA VAL A 159 -1.51 -1.15 -12.26
C VAL A 159 -2.77 -0.51 -12.84
N ASP A 160 -2.61 0.16 -13.96
CA ASP A 160 -3.71 0.72 -14.73
C ASP A 160 -4.41 -0.34 -15.62
N GLU A 161 -5.41 0.09 -16.38
CA GLU A 161 -6.18 -0.75 -17.30
C GLU A 161 -5.34 -1.34 -18.45
N ARG A 162 -4.14 -0.81 -18.68
CA ARG A 162 -3.17 -1.29 -19.67
C ARG A 162 -2.06 -2.13 -19.02
N CYS A 163 -2.26 -2.52 -17.75
CA CYS A 163 -1.27 -3.23 -16.93
C CYS A 163 0.06 -2.46 -16.79
N ARG A 164 0.03 -1.11 -16.77
CA ARG A 164 1.21 -0.31 -16.47
C ARG A 164 1.29 -0.03 -14.98
N LEU A 165 2.49 -0.10 -14.42
CA LEU A 165 2.73 0.21 -13.03
C LEU A 165 2.43 1.69 -12.74
N VAL A 166 1.53 1.94 -11.80
CA VAL A 166 1.14 3.28 -11.33
C VAL A 166 1.77 3.62 -9.99
N SER A 167 1.87 2.64 -9.10
CA SER A 167 2.39 2.81 -7.74
C SER A 167 2.85 1.49 -7.17
N GLN A 168 3.78 1.56 -6.21
CA GLN A 168 4.29 0.39 -5.49
C GLN A 168 4.58 0.72 -4.03
N THR A 169 4.47 -0.27 -3.13
CA THR A 169 4.75 -0.13 -1.70
C THR A 169 5.21 -1.44 -1.06
N PHE A 170 6.07 -1.35 -0.05
CA PHE A 170 6.42 -2.49 0.82
C PHE A 170 5.41 -2.77 1.93
N ASN A 171 4.62 -1.77 2.32
CA ASN A 171 3.68 -1.88 3.43
C ASN A 171 2.26 -1.57 2.97
N PRO A 172 1.63 -2.46 2.17
CA PRO A 172 0.28 -2.23 1.66
C PRO A 172 -0.77 -2.12 2.77
N HIS A 173 -0.51 -2.67 3.97
CA HIS A 173 -1.39 -2.53 5.14
C HIS A 173 -1.28 -1.16 5.82
N ALA A 174 -0.21 -0.39 5.56
CA ALA A 174 0.01 0.89 6.22
C ALA A 174 -0.79 2.02 5.56
N GLY A 175 -1.33 2.92 6.39
CA GLY A 175 -1.91 4.19 5.95
C GLY A 175 -3.04 4.08 4.94
N GLN A 176 -3.86 3.03 5.03
CA GLN A 176 -5.00 2.81 4.14
C GLN A 176 -4.62 2.73 2.65
N TRP A 177 -3.40 2.23 2.37
CA TRP A 177 -2.88 2.18 1.00
C TRP A 177 -3.80 1.37 0.07
N ILE A 178 -4.33 0.22 0.52
CA ILE A 178 -5.23 -0.63 -0.26
C ILE A 178 -6.47 0.14 -0.71
N TYR A 179 -7.12 0.88 0.20
CA TYR A 179 -8.29 1.69 -0.13
C TYR A 179 -7.96 2.77 -1.16
N LYS A 180 -6.81 3.45 -1.00
CA LYS A 180 -6.33 4.44 -1.97
C LYS A 180 -6.01 3.81 -3.32
N ALA A 181 -5.37 2.64 -3.32
CA ALA A 181 -5.01 1.91 -4.51
C ALA A 181 -6.24 1.47 -5.31
N LEU A 182 -7.28 1.03 -4.61
CA LEU A 182 -8.56 0.66 -5.21
C LEU A 182 -9.49 1.86 -5.43
N ARG A 183 -9.09 3.07 -4.98
CA ARG A 183 -9.90 4.30 -5.02
C ARG A 183 -11.23 4.16 -4.28
N ILE A 184 -11.20 3.50 -3.14
CA ILE A 184 -12.34 3.23 -2.27
C ILE A 184 -12.24 4.10 -1.02
N ALA A 185 -13.36 4.56 -0.46
CA ALA A 185 -13.36 5.20 0.84
C ALA A 185 -13.09 4.16 1.95
N PRO A 186 -12.21 4.45 2.92
CA PRO A 186 -11.97 3.53 4.03
C PRO A 186 -13.23 3.34 4.89
N PRO A 187 -13.40 2.19 5.57
CA PRO A 187 -14.62 1.85 6.31
C PRO A 187 -15.04 2.92 7.32
N ILE A 188 -14.10 3.50 8.06
CA ILE A 188 -14.38 4.56 9.06
C ILE A 188 -15.06 5.79 8.44
N GLN A 189 -14.76 6.11 7.18
CA GLN A 189 -15.39 7.23 6.48
C GLN A 189 -16.78 6.86 5.95
N ARG A 190 -17.05 5.59 5.67
CA ARG A 190 -18.37 5.11 5.24
C ARG A 190 -19.38 5.14 6.39
N GLU A 191 -18.99 4.71 7.59
CA GLU A 191 -19.85 4.77 8.78
C GLU A 191 -20.21 6.21 9.16
N ALA A 192 -19.25 7.16 9.07
CA ALA A 192 -19.51 8.57 9.35
C ALA A 192 -20.52 9.21 8.37
N HIS A 193 -20.58 8.73 7.12
CA HIS A 193 -21.55 9.21 6.13
C HIS A 193 -22.91 8.52 6.26
N ALA A 194 -22.99 7.33 6.84
CA ALA A 194 -24.26 6.62 7.06
C ALA A 194 -25.04 7.16 8.28
N GLU A 195 -24.32 7.65 9.31
CA GLU A 195 -24.97 8.22 10.52
C GLU A 195 -25.32 9.71 10.40
N VAL A 196 -24.62 10.46 9.56
CA VAL A 196 -24.91 11.87 9.32
C VAL A 196 -25.74 12.01 8.07
N GLY A 197 -27.05 11.82 8.20
CA GLY A 197 -28.06 12.19 7.20
C GLY A 197 -28.13 13.72 7.00
N LEU A 198 -27.02 14.40 6.81
CA LEU A 198 -26.95 15.83 6.54
C LEU A 198 -26.30 16.03 5.16
N ILE A 199 -27.13 16.53 4.27
CA ILE A 199 -26.86 17.17 3.00
C ILE A 199 -25.44 17.80 2.96
N VAL A 200 -24.48 17.12 2.34
CA VAL A 200 -23.24 17.76 1.95
C VAL A 200 -23.48 18.39 0.59
N PRO A 201 -23.40 19.73 0.44
CA PRO A 201 -23.55 20.35 -0.88
C PRO A 201 -22.43 19.86 -1.79
N ALA A 202 -22.82 19.51 -3.01
CA ALA A 202 -21.94 19.09 -4.10
C ALA A 202 -21.01 20.25 -4.51
N VAL A 203 -19.88 20.42 -3.84
CA VAL A 203 -18.84 21.42 -4.13
C VAL A 203 -17.50 20.80 -4.49
N TYR A 204 -17.48 19.55 -4.92
CA TYR A 204 -16.18 18.97 -5.36
C TYR A 204 -16.26 18.29 -6.75
N VAL A 205 -17.04 18.89 -7.67
CA VAL A 205 -16.98 18.53 -9.10
C VAL A 205 -17.02 19.81 -9.92
N ALA A 206 -16.01 20.67 -9.79
CA ALA A 206 -15.80 21.76 -10.72
C ALA A 206 -14.34 22.21 -10.72
N SER A 207 -13.42 21.37 -11.19
CA SER A 207 -12.08 21.85 -11.53
C SER A 207 -11.40 20.97 -12.57
N SER A 208 -12.10 20.66 -13.66
CA SER A 208 -11.47 20.10 -14.86
C SER A 208 -12.20 20.44 -16.16
N LYS A 209 -12.86 21.60 -16.22
CA LYS A 209 -13.38 22.16 -17.49
C LYS A 209 -13.10 23.65 -17.55
N LEU A 210 -11.88 23.98 -17.83
CA LEU A 210 -11.50 25.30 -18.37
C LEU A 210 -10.21 25.15 -19.19
N HIS A 211 -10.32 24.68 -20.39
CA HIS A 211 -9.44 25.04 -21.54
C HIS A 211 -9.99 24.40 -22.81
N SER A 212 -10.99 25.02 -23.37
CA SER A 212 -11.22 25.01 -24.82
C SER A 212 -12.12 26.18 -25.13
N ALA A 213 -11.49 27.35 -25.33
CA ALA A 213 -12.11 28.44 -26.04
C ALA A 213 -12.07 28.13 -27.53
N PRO A 214 -13.15 28.35 -28.28
CA PRO A 214 -13.12 28.34 -29.73
C PRO A 214 -12.66 29.72 -30.23
N GLU A 215 -11.54 29.79 -30.90
CA GLU A 215 -11.24 30.93 -31.78
C GLU A 215 -12.05 30.78 -33.06
N GLY A 216 -13.08 31.58 -33.14
CA GLY A 216 -13.72 31.92 -34.36
C GLY A 216 -12.84 32.92 -35.12
N GLY A 217 -12.65 32.69 -36.39
CA GLY A 217 -11.94 33.58 -37.32
C GLY A 217 -12.56 33.44 -38.67
N ASP A 218 -13.56 34.25 -38.85
CA ASP A 218 -14.20 34.71 -40.07
C ASP A 218 -13.21 35.32 -41.07
N ARG A 219 -13.53 35.22 -42.36
CA ARG A 219 -13.16 36.05 -43.50
C ARG A 219 -12.41 35.38 -44.65
N MET A 220 -13.15 35.40 -45.66
CA MET A 220 -13.09 35.66 -47.11
C MET A 220 -12.79 34.47 -47.97
#